data_cfca479882b19247691ebb6164955235
#
_entry.id   cfca479882b19247691ebb6164955235
#
_cell.length_a   1.000
_cell.length_b   1.000
_cell.length_c   1.000
_cell.angle_alpha   90.00
_cell.angle_beta   90.00
_cell.angle_gamma   90.00
#
_symmetry.space_group_name_H-M   'P 1'
#
loop_
_entity.id
_entity.type
_entity.pdbx_description
1 polymer ?
#
loop_
_entity_poly.entity_id
_entity_poly.type
_entity_poly.pdbx_seq_one_letter_code
_entity_poly.pdbx_strand_id
1 'polypeptide(L)'
;MNLVVVGGGFSGVSVAVQVARYAPQPVRITIVEPEAQLGRGLAYSTPDPDHRLNGPFFTHSVDPLDTNDGDRWAQRNNLLEEDPDAQCVTGIFPRRRDFARYLADAVAVHAAANPSRSSIKHQRNRVVAIERGATGLLVQLDDGTALPADQVVLAIGNPPP
;
A
#
# COMPACT_ATOMS: atom_id res chain seq x y z
N MET A 1 20.15 -1.30 -1.86
CA MET A 1 19.34 -2.45 -1.45
C MET A 1 18.12 -2.53 -2.34
N ASN A 2 17.76 -3.74 -2.80
CA ASN A 2 16.53 -4.04 -3.54
C ASN A 2 15.55 -4.75 -2.59
N LEU A 3 14.40 -4.15 -2.36
CA LEU A 3 13.30 -4.72 -1.58
C LEU A 3 12.16 -5.07 -2.52
N VAL A 4 11.72 -6.32 -2.51
CA VAL A 4 10.50 -6.74 -3.20
C VAL A 4 9.40 -6.97 -2.16
N VAL A 5 8.26 -6.31 -2.35
CA VAL A 5 7.05 -6.48 -1.54
C VAL A 5 6.03 -7.24 -2.36
N VAL A 6 5.66 -8.43 -1.92
CA VAL A 6 4.68 -9.29 -2.59
C VAL A 6 3.30 -9.02 -2.02
N GLY A 7 2.44 -8.42 -2.84
CA GLY A 7 1.10 -7.96 -2.47
C GLY A 7 1.03 -6.45 -2.25
N GLY A 8 0.07 -5.83 -2.92
CA GLY A 8 -0.17 -4.38 -2.93
C GLY A 8 -1.38 -3.93 -2.10
N GLY A 9 -1.85 -4.74 -1.15
CA GLY A 9 -2.89 -4.35 -0.19
C GLY A 9 -2.36 -3.39 0.88
N PHE A 10 -3.13 -3.20 1.96
CA PHE A 10 -2.76 -2.30 3.07
C PHE A 10 -1.34 -2.55 3.60
N SER A 11 -1.04 -3.80 3.94
CA SER A 11 0.25 -4.16 4.55
C SER A 11 1.43 -3.88 3.61
N GLY A 12 1.30 -4.25 2.33
CA GLY A 12 2.35 -4.01 1.34
C GLY A 12 2.58 -2.53 1.07
N VAL A 13 1.51 -1.74 0.94
CA VAL A 13 1.57 -0.28 0.82
C VAL A 13 2.22 0.34 2.05
N SER A 14 1.78 -0.05 3.25
CA SER A 14 2.33 0.49 4.51
C SER A 14 3.83 0.23 4.62
N VAL A 15 4.29 -1.00 4.33
CA VAL A 15 5.72 -1.32 4.33
C VAL A 15 6.48 -0.44 3.34
N ALA A 16 6.00 -0.30 2.11
CA ALA A 16 6.69 0.49 1.09
C ALA A 16 6.81 1.97 1.50
N VAL A 17 5.73 2.56 2.01
CA VAL A 17 5.69 3.94 2.49
C VAL A 17 6.62 4.13 3.70
N GLN A 18 6.57 3.22 4.69
CA GLN A 18 7.42 3.32 5.88
C GLN A 18 8.91 3.18 5.53
N VAL A 19 9.28 2.26 4.64
CA VAL A 19 10.66 2.15 4.17
C VAL A 19 11.10 3.41 3.43
N ALA A 20 10.26 3.97 2.56
CA ALA A 20 10.57 5.22 1.87
C ALA A 20 10.73 6.42 2.81
N ARG A 21 10.04 6.42 3.96
CA ARG A 21 10.13 7.49 4.95
C ARG A 21 11.34 7.36 5.87
N TYR A 22 11.63 6.17 6.32
CA TYR A 22 12.52 5.96 7.48
C TYR A 22 13.79 5.17 7.20
N ALA A 23 13.96 4.64 5.98
CA ALA A 23 15.21 3.95 5.65
C ALA A 23 16.42 4.91 5.79
N PRO A 24 17.49 4.48 6.44
CA PRO A 24 18.68 5.31 6.61
C PRO A 24 19.46 5.54 5.31
N GLN A 25 19.18 4.74 4.30
CA GLN A 25 19.78 4.80 2.96
C GLN A 25 18.74 4.52 1.88
N PRO A 26 18.96 4.99 0.64
CA PRO A 26 18.04 4.73 -0.47
C PRO A 26 17.81 3.25 -0.73
N VAL A 27 16.53 2.89 -0.88
CA VAL A 27 16.06 1.52 -1.19
C VAL A 27 15.31 1.54 -2.51
N ARG A 28 15.56 0.58 -3.37
CA ARG A 28 14.71 0.30 -4.54
C ARG A 28 13.61 -0.64 -4.11
N ILE A 29 12.38 -0.12 -4.01
CA ILE A 29 11.21 -0.85 -3.55
C ILE A 29 10.38 -1.22 -4.79
N THR A 30 10.12 -2.51 -4.99
CA THR A 30 9.19 -3.01 -6.01
C THR A 30 8.01 -3.69 -5.33
N ILE A 31 6.82 -3.13 -5.47
CA ILE A 31 5.57 -3.77 -5.03
C ILE A 31 5.07 -4.61 -6.20
N VAL A 32 5.01 -5.93 -6.03
CA VAL A 32 4.45 -6.84 -7.03
C VAL A 32 2.99 -7.10 -6.66
N GLU A 33 2.07 -6.61 -7.50
CA GLU A 33 0.63 -6.72 -7.32
C GLU A 33 -0.05 -6.80 -8.69
N PRO A 34 -0.82 -7.86 -9.00
CA PRO A 34 -1.48 -8.02 -10.31
C PRO A 34 -2.58 -6.98 -10.57
N GLU A 35 -3.26 -6.50 -9.53
CA GLU A 35 -4.29 -5.48 -9.67
C GLU A 35 -3.71 -4.14 -10.17
N ALA A 36 -4.52 -3.41 -10.94
CA ALA A 36 -4.10 -2.14 -11.54
C ALA A 36 -3.84 -1.05 -10.50
N GLN A 37 -4.55 -1.09 -9.37
CA GLN A 37 -4.50 -0.09 -8.31
C GLN A 37 -3.98 -0.71 -7.03
N LEU A 38 -2.93 -0.11 -6.47
CA LEU A 38 -2.45 -0.44 -5.12
C LEU A 38 -3.44 0.00 -4.04
N GLY A 39 -3.30 -0.55 -2.85
CA GLY A 39 -4.12 -0.23 -1.69
C GLY A 39 -5.42 -1.02 -1.59
N ARG A 40 -5.87 -1.68 -2.64
CA ARG A 40 -7.18 -2.38 -2.65
C ARG A 40 -7.13 -3.65 -1.81
N GLY A 41 -6.31 -4.62 -2.18
CA GLY A 41 -6.32 -5.94 -1.58
C GLY A 41 -7.76 -6.51 -1.51
N LEU A 42 -7.97 -7.56 -0.75
CA LEU A 42 -9.32 -8.15 -0.60
C LEU A 42 -10.27 -7.22 0.17
N ALA A 43 -9.76 -6.55 1.21
CA ALA A 43 -10.62 -5.81 2.16
C ALA A 43 -11.20 -4.51 1.57
N TYR A 44 -10.49 -3.85 0.64
CA TYR A 44 -10.84 -2.53 0.12
C TYR A 44 -11.20 -2.53 -1.37
N SER A 45 -11.35 -3.73 -1.98
CA SER A 45 -11.75 -3.89 -3.38
C SER A 45 -13.26 -3.86 -3.60
N THR A 46 -14.05 -3.88 -2.52
CA THR A 46 -15.51 -3.90 -2.61
C THR A 46 -16.06 -2.69 -3.36
N PRO A 47 -16.97 -2.87 -4.32
CA PRO A 47 -17.67 -1.78 -4.97
C PRO A 47 -18.84 -1.24 -4.14
N ASP A 48 -19.26 -1.95 -3.10
CA ASP A 48 -20.41 -1.63 -2.28
C ASP A 48 -20.16 -0.31 -1.51
N PRO A 49 -20.99 0.73 -1.72
CA PRO A 49 -20.83 2.01 -1.08
C PRO A 49 -21.10 1.99 0.43
N ASP A 50 -21.80 0.98 0.93
CA ASP A 50 -22.13 0.86 2.35
C ASP A 50 -21.03 0.17 3.16
N HIS A 51 -20.07 -0.45 2.48
CA HIS A 51 -18.90 -1.01 3.14
C HIS A 51 -17.93 0.07 3.58
N ARG A 52 -17.98 0.42 4.84
CA ARG A 52 -17.10 1.39 5.50
C ARG A 52 -15.96 0.73 6.27
N LEU A 53 -14.96 1.52 6.65
CA LEU A 53 -13.97 1.10 7.64
C LEU A 53 -14.65 0.77 8.97
N ASN A 54 -14.10 -0.20 9.68
CA ASN A 54 -14.62 -0.63 10.99
C ASN A 54 -14.18 0.31 12.13
N GLY A 55 -13.29 1.24 11.86
CA GLY A 55 -12.83 2.25 12.80
C GLY A 55 -12.61 3.59 12.10
N PRO A 56 -12.44 4.68 12.87
CA PRO A 56 -12.22 5.99 12.30
C PRO A 56 -10.88 6.10 11.59
N PHE A 57 -10.77 7.00 10.64
CA PHE A 57 -9.61 7.15 9.75
C PHE A 57 -8.30 7.27 10.50
N PHE A 58 -8.27 8.05 11.60
CA PHE A 58 -7.06 8.26 12.40
C PHE A 58 -6.48 6.96 13.01
N THR A 59 -7.28 5.88 13.14
CA THR A 59 -6.79 4.57 13.60
C THR A 59 -6.22 3.72 12.46
N HIS A 60 -6.34 4.18 11.22
CA HIS A 60 -5.94 3.46 10.01
C HIS A 60 -4.92 4.26 9.17
N SER A 61 -4.29 5.30 9.76
CA SER A 61 -3.26 6.06 9.06
C SER A 61 -2.12 5.15 8.57
N VAL A 62 -1.63 5.40 7.36
CA VAL A 62 -0.42 4.74 6.83
C VAL A 62 0.80 5.14 7.66
N ASP A 63 0.80 6.34 8.22
CA ASP A 63 1.84 6.80 9.12
C ASP A 63 1.40 6.67 10.59
N PRO A 64 1.97 5.72 11.35
CA PRO A 64 1.63 5.55 12.76
C PRO A 64 2.06 6.72 13.65
N LEU A 65 3.00 7.56 13.17
CA LEU A 65 3.46 8.76 13.87
C LEU A 65 2.65 10.00 13.50
N ASP A 66 1.77 9.90 12.52
CA ASP A 66 0.90 10.97 12.04
C ASP A 66 -0.53 10.45 11.84
N THR A 67 -1.23 10.26 12.93
CA THR A 67 -2.58 9.71 12.94
C THR A 67 -3.61 10.59 12.21
N ASN A 68 -3.31 11.88 11.99
CA ASN A 68 -4.20 12.81 11.29
C ASN A 68 -3.97 12.83 9.77
N ASP A 69 -3.08 12.01 9.23
CA ASP A 69 -2.80 12.01 7.79
C ASP A 69 -4.03 11.63 6.95
N GLY A 70 -4.79 10.63 7.39
CA GLY A 70 -6.04 10.21 6.75
C GLY A 70 -7.11 11.32 6.75
N ASP A 71 -7.29 12.01 7.86
CA ASP A 71 -8.26 13.11 7.98
C ASP A 71 -7.86 14.29 7.07
N ARG A 72 -6.57 14.63 7.00
CA ARG A 72 -6.07 15.64 6.07
C ARG A 72 -6.23 15.23 4.60
N TRP A 73 -6.03 13.95 4.30
CA TRP A 73 -6.30 13.42 2.97
C TRP A 73 -7.79 13.56 2.62
N ALA A 74 -8.69 13.22 3.54
CA ALA A 74 -10.13 13.37 3.37
C ALA A 74 -10.53 14.83 3.06
N GLN A 75 -9.95 15.79 3.76
CA GLN A 75 -10.18 17.20 3.53
C GLN A 75 -9.69 17.66 2.15
N ARG A 76 -8.43 17.31 1.79
CA ARG A 76 -7.85 17.69 0.48
C ARG A 76 -8.59 17.08 -0.71
N ASN A 77 -9.26 15.96 -0.52
CA ASN A 77 -9.99 15.24 -1.57
C ASN A 77 -11.51 15.48 -1.51
N ASN A 78 -11.98 16.43 -0.71
CA ASN A 78 -13.40 16.77 -0.55
C ASN A 78 -14.27 15.56 -0.20
N LEU A 79 -13.71 14.59 0.55
CA LEU A 79 -14.40 13.32 0.85
C LEU A 79 -15.77 13.54 1.50
N LEU A 80 -15.87 14.51 2.43
CA LEU A 80 -17.12 14.77 3.16
C LEU A 80 -18.17 15.52 2.31
N GLU A 81 -17.77 16.15 1.21
CA GLU A 81 -18.72 16.69 0.22
C GLU A 81 -19.30 15.55 -0.64
N GLU A 82 -18.47 14.56 -1.02
CA GLU A 82 -18.88 13.38 -1.79
C GLU A 82 -19.63 12.35 -0.94
N ASP A 83 -19.35 12.29 0.37
CA ASP A 83 -19.86 11.31 1.31
C ASP A 83 -20.07 11.93 2.72
N PRO A 84 -21.11 12.75 2.90
CA PRO A 84 -21.39 13.40 4.19
C PRO A 84 -21.60 12.39 5.34
N ASP A 85 -22.11 11.21 5.04
CA ASP A 85 -22.34 10.14 6.01
C ASP A 85 -21.05 9.50 6.56
N ALA A 86 -19.89 9.83 5.96
CA ALA A 86 -18.60 9.41 6.51
C ALA A 86 -18.28 10.10 7.85
N GLN A 87 -18.86 11.28 8.12
CA GLN A 87 -18.62 12.03 9.36
C GLN A 87 -19.48 11.52 10.50
N CYS A 88 -18.83 11.05 11.55
CA CYS A 88 -19.47 10.67 12.81
C CYS A 88 -18.89 11.48 13.98
N VAL A 89 -19.53 11.40 15.16
CA VAL A 89 -19.05 12.05 16.39
C VAL A 89 -17.62 11.60 16.77
N THR A 90 -17.28 10.34 16.47
CA THR A 90 -16.00 9.71 16.83
C THR A 90 -14.94 9.82 15.74
N GLY A 91 -15.22 10.45 14.60
CA GLY A 91 -14.27 10.63 13.50
C GLY A 91 -14.85 10.36 12.12
N ILE A 92 -13.98 10.29 11.13
CA ILE A 92 -14.34 10.02 9.73
C ILE A 92 -14.25 8.52 9.46
N PHE A 93 -15.34 7.91 8.95
CA PHE A 93 -15.44 6.50 8.57
C PHE A 93 -15.62 6.39 7.05
N PRO A 94 -14.54 6.47 6.27
CA PRO A 94 -14.64 6.45 4.82
C PRO A 94 -15.14 5.09 4.32
N ARG A 95 -15.70 5.08 3.11
CA ARG A 95 -15.95 3.83 2.40
C ARG A 95 -14.63 3.11 2.16
N ARG A 96 -14.65 1.79 2.13
CA ARG A 96 -13.44 0.98 1.89
C ARG A 96 -12.75 1.31 0.58
N ARG A 97 -13.51 1.63 -0.47
CA ARG A 97 -12.95 2.08 -1.76
C ARG A 97 -12.21 3.42 -1.67
N ASP A 98 -12.67 4.34 -0.82
CA ASP A 98 -12.02 5.65 -0.62
C ASP A 98 -10.76 5.49 0.22
N PHE A 99 -10.76 4.57 1.17
CA PHE A 99 -9.55 4.19 1.87
C PHE A 99 -8.51 3.57 0.92
N ALA A 100 -8.92 2.76 -0.06
CA ALA A 100 -8.00 2.27 -1.11
C ALA A 100 -7.40 3.41 -1.94
N ARG A 101 -8.18 4.47 -2.25
CA ARG A 101 -7.66 5.69 -2.90
C ARG A 101 -6.60 6.37 -2.05
N TYR A 102 -6.87 6.56 -0.76
CA TYR A 102 -5.89 7.11 0.19
C TYR A 102 -4.57 6.33 0.18
N LEU A 103 -4.63 5.01 0.22
CA LEU A 103 -3.45 4.14 0.18
C LEU A 103 -2.67 4.30 -1.13
N ALA A 104 -3.35 4.35 -2.26
CA ALA A 104 -2.73 4.55 -3.57
C ALA A 104 -2.05 5.92 -3.67
N ASP A 105 -2.71 6.97 -3.17
CA ASP A 105 -2.17 8.34 -3.15
C ASP A 105 -0.96 8.45 -2.22
N ALA A 106 -0.97 7.77 -1.07
CA ALA A 106 0.18 7.71 -0.18
C ALA A 106 1.42 7.11 -0.89
N VAL A 107 1.23 6.04 -1.67
CA VAL A 107 2.32 5.47 -2.49
C VAL A 107 2.78 6.49 -3.54
N ALA A 108 1.86 7.13 -4.25
CA ALA A 108 2.20 8.09 -5.31
C ALA A 108 3.00 9.28 -4.77
N VAL A 109 2.58 9.84 -3.64
CA VAL A 109 3.30 10.93 -2.96
C VAL A 109 4.72 10.51 -2.60
N HIS A 110 4.89 9.34 -1.98
CA HIS A 110 6.21 8.87 -1.57
C HIS A 110 7.06 8.31 -2.72
N ALA A 111 6.46 7.90 -3.84
CA ALA A 111 7.18 7.57 -5.05
C ALA A 111 7.75 8.83 -5.74
N ALA A 112 7.03 9.95 -5.67
CA ALA A 112 7.47 11.23 -6.24
C ALA A 112 8.60 11.86 -5.41
N ALA A 113 8.47 11.87 -4.08
CA ALA A 113 9.47 12.40 -3.16
C ALA A 113 9.35 11.76 -1.77
N ASN A 114 10.50 11.39 -1.19
CA ASN A 114 10.55 10.84 0.17
C ASN A 114 11.91 11.15 0.84
N PRO A 115 11.96 11.16 2.20
CA PRO A 115 13.17 11.52 2.95
C PRO A 115 14.37 10.62 2.67
N SER A 116 14.17 9.32 2.48
CA SER A 116 15.26 8.35 2.24
C SER A 116 15.80 8.36 0.81
N ARG A 117 15.18 9.11 -0.12
CA ARG A 117 15.45 9.09 -1.55
C ARG A 117 15.29 7.71 -2.19
N SER A 118 14.43 6.88 -1.60
CA SER A 118 14.07 5.57 -2.13
C SER A 118 13.17 5.69 -3.36
N SER A 119 13.20 4.70 -4.24
CA SER A 119 12.25 4.58 -5.33
C SER A 119 11.18 3.56 -5.00
N ILE A 120 9.92 3.84 -5.38
CA ILE A 120 8.82 2.88 -5.29
C ILE A 120 8.30 2.63 -6.69
N LYS A 121 8.25 1.36 -7.10
CA LYS A 121 7.70 0.91 -8.38
C LYS A 121 6.59 -0.11 -8.14
N HIS A 122 5.48 0.03 -8.85
CA HIS A 122 4.45 -1.00 -8.97
C HIS A 122 4.77 -1.89 -10.17
N GLN A 123 4.92 -3.20 -9.95
CA GLN A 123 5.07 -4.24 -10.95
C GLN A 123 3.77 -5.05 -11.03
N ARG A 124 3.03 -4.88 -12.13
CA ARG A 124 1.72 -5.53 -12.34
C ARG A 124 1.89 -6.98 -12.79
N ASN A 125 2.30 -7.83 -11.86
CA ASN A 125 2.49 -9.26 -12.08
C ASN A 125 2.09 -10.02 -10.81
N ARG A 126 2.04 -11.34 -10.95
CA ARG A 126 1.90 -12.27 -9.83
C ARG A 126 3.25 -12.93 -9.53
N VAL A 127 3.64 -13.01 -8.27
CA VAL A 127 4.78 -13.81 -7.85
C VAL A 127 4.38 -15.28 -7.84
N VAL A 128 5.15 -16.12 -8.49
CA VAL A 128 4.91 -17.58 -8.57
C VAL A 128 5.90 -18.38 -7.75
N ALA A 129 7.13 -17.86 -7.54
CA ALA A 129 8.13 -18.51 -6.69
C ALA A 129 9.11 -17.47 -6.13
N ILE A 130 9.76 -17.83 -5.02
CA ILE A 130 10.89 -17.11 -4.44
C ILE A 130 11.99 -18.14 -4.20
N GLU A 131 13.13 -17.93 -4.80
CA GLU A 131 14.25 -18.86 -4.80
C GLU A 131 15.50 -18.19 -4.23
N ARG A 132 16.47 -19.02 -3.78
CA ARG A 132 17.80 -18.53 -3.45
C ARG A 132 18.60 -18.33 -4.74
N GLY A 133 19.02 -17.10 -5.00
CA GLY A 133 19.96 -16.77 -6.07
C GLY A 133 21.42 -16.93 -5.63
N ALA A 134 22.35 -16.67 -6.55
CA ALA A 134 23.79 -16.69 -6.24
C ALA A 134 24.16 -15.59 -5.21
N THR A 135 23.48 -14.46 -5.25
CA THR A 135 23.68 -13.30 -4.36
C THR A 135 22.35 -12.75 -3.90
N GLY A 136 21.68 -13.39 -2.94
CA GLY A 136 20.39 -12.93 -2.43
C GLY A 136 19.20 -13.79 -2.87
N LEU A 137 18.07 -13.17 -3.15
CA LEU A 137 16.82 -13.84 -3.53
C LEU A 137 16.46 -13.52 -4.98
N LEU A 138 15.75 -14.43 -5.62
CA LEU A 138 15.21 -14.27 -6.97
C LEU A 138 13.69 -14.49 -6.90
N VAL A 139 12.92 -13.43 -7.22
CA VAL A 139 11.46 -13.47 -7.21
C VAL A 139 10.98 -13.71 -8.63
N GLN A 140 10.38 -14.87 -8.87
CA GLN A 140 9.86 -15.29 -10.17
C GLN A 140 8.43 -14.75 -10.37
N LEU A 141 8.18 -14.17 -11.52
CA LEU A 141 6.88 -13.61 -11.91
C LEU A 141 6.18 -14.52 -12.92
N ASP A 142 4.86 -14.38 -13.01
CA ASP A 142 4.00 -15.17 -13.89
C ASP A 142 4.22 -14.93 -15.40
N ASP A 143 4.90 -13.86 -15.78
CA ASP A 143 5.32 -13.58 -17.16
C ASP A 143 6.71 -14.15 -17.52
N GLY A 144 7.33 -14.91 -16.61
CA GLY A 144 8.67 -15.46 -16.75
C GLY A 144 9.79 -14.50 -16.38
N THR A 145 9.49 -13.26 -15.99
CA THR A 145 10.48 -12.30 -15.49
C THR A 145 10.94 -12.71 -14.09
N ALA A 146 12.21 -12.45 -13.78
CA ALA A 146 12.78 -12.66 -12.45
C ALA A 146 13.35 -11.35 -11.90
N LEU A 147 12.99 -11.02 -10.67
CA LEU A 147 13.46 -9.83 -9.96
C LEU A 147 14.50 -10.21 -8.91
N PRO A 148 15.73 -9.71 -9.00
CA PRO A 148 16.71 -9.88 -7.93
C PRO A 148 16.34 -9.03 -6.72
N ALA A 149 16.40 -9.62 -5.52
CA ALA A 149 16.09 -8.96 -4.28
C ALA A 149 17.11 -9.27 -3.19
N ASP A 150 17.46 -8.26 -2.41
CA ASP A 150 18.23 -8.42 -1.17
C ASP A 150 17.30 -8.89 -0.05
N GLN A 151 16.05 -8.40 -0.07
CA GLN A 151 15.01 -8.75 0.89
C GLN A 151 13.65 -8.87 0.18
N VAL A 152 12.81 -9.74 0.71
CA VAL A 152 11.41 -9.92 0.27
C VAL A 152 10.48 -9.84 1.48
N VAL A 153 9.42 -9.07 1.34
CA VAL A 153 8.31 -9.01 2.30
C VAL A 153 7.09 -9.67 1.69
N LEU A 154 6.52 -10.65 2.39
CA LEU A 154 5.27 -11.29 2.01
C LEU A 154 4.10 -10.53 2.66
N ALA A 155 3.32 -9.82 1.86
CA ALA A 155 2.14 -9.07 2.26
C ALA A 155 0.89 -9.58 1.51
N ILE A 156 0.78 -10.90 1.38
CA ILE A 156 -0.20 -11.60 0.53
C ILE A 156 -1.62 -11.62 1.11
N GLY A 157 -1.85 -11.02 2.29
CA GLY A 157 -3.14 -11.02 2.96
C GLY A 157 -3.57 -12.42 3.42
N ASN A 158 -4.87 -12.67 3.40
CA ASN A 158 -5.45 -13.98 3.69
C ASN A 158 -5.70 -14.68 2.36
N PRO A 159 -4.87 -15.66 1.97
CA PRO A 159 -5.15 -16.45 0.78
C PRO A 159 -6.45 -17.23 0.97
N PRO A 160 -7.19 -17.52 -0.10
CA PRO A 160 -8.35 -18.40 -0.01
C PRO A 160 -7.92 -19.78 0.52
N PRO A 161 -8.81 -20.46 1.26
CA PRO A 161 -8.56 -21.80 1.80
C PRO A 161 -8.29 -22.81 0.69
#